data_02ac5b920fc64e09c68d1983ad9ee498
#
_entry.id   02ac5b920fc64e09c68d1983ad9ee498
#
_cell.length_a   1.000
_cell.length_b   1.000
_cell.length_c   1.000
_cell.angle_alpha   90.00
_cell.angle_beta   90.00
_cell.angle_gamma   90.00
#
_symmetry.space_group_name_H-M   'P 1'
#
loop_
_entity.id
_entity.type
_entity.pdbx_description
1 polymer ?
#
loop_
_entity_poly.entity_id
_entity_poly.type
_entity_poly.pdbx_seq_one_letter_code
_entity_poly.pdbx_strand_id
1 'polypeptide(L)'
;MQGRPVPEAVITVRGMGRHAVSDTAGVYRFLHLEGTRSLTASAIGYGQLTQTLKSTTDSVITLDFRLPPLENSLHEVEVTTGRLGRLRHSAYNTVAIDTRSLQNTTKSLGEALASAPGVKVRETGGVGSDMNVSLDGFSGKHVKVFVDGVPQEGVGSAFGLNNIPINFARRIEVYKGVVPVTFGADAIGGVINIVTETPQSGWHVDGSYAGGSFNTHKSTLNWNRTWASGWKVEMSAFQNYSDNNYTITAPVKDLSNGSIDFRHPERVRRFHDTYHNEALTVRGGVVNRPWADRLLFGFTLAGMHKDIQNGVRQEVVYGEKYRFGHSFMPSLQYAKRNLLHNRLDLVLTANYYRNLTTNVDTSAYAFNWRGERVLRNSPGEQNYLHLRYDDHNWNADFDARFHLDARSRLTFHHSFAHFDRDATSLLARENEKSPIARATTKHISGLSYLFTPDDRWNVTLFGKLYNLHVSGPVSTSDLQEKFVRKTHHLSYFGFGGAGTYRFNPNWQVKLSYERACRLPNVDELFG
;
A
#
# COMPACT_ATOMS: atom_id res chain seq x y z
N MET A 1 -24.02 9.26 -30.66
CA MET A 1 -24.87 8.89 -29.50
C MET A 1 -26.05 9.84 -29.50
N GLN A 2 -27.25 9.32 -29.67
CA GLN A 2 -28.47 10.13 -29.57
C GLN A 2 -28.66 10.58 -28.12
N GLY A 3 -28.90 11.89 -27.89
CA GLY A 3 -29.07 12.47 -26.58
C GLY A 3 -30.24 11.82 -25.83
N ARG A 4 -29.91 10.99 -24.85
CA ARG A 4 -30.90 10.53 -23.87
C ARG A 4 -31.11 11.62 -22.83
N PRO A 5 -32.33 11.86 -22.34
CA PRO A 5 -32.56 12.77 -21.22
C PRO A 5 -31.77 12.33 -20.00
N VAL A 6 -31.20 13.30 -19.29
CA VAL A 6 -30.46 13.07 -18.06
C VAL A 6 -31.31 13.55 -16.89
N PRO A 7 -31.98 12.66 -16.13
CA PRO A 7 -32.74 13.05 -14.95
C PRO A 7 -31.78 13.42 -13.80
N GLU A 8 -32.28 14.21 -12.84
CA GLU A 8 -31.58 14.63 -11.62
C GLU A 8 -30.25 15.40 -11.90
N ALA A 9 -30.11 15.98 -13.11
CA ALA A 9 -29.02 16.90 -13.37
C ALA A 9 -29.24 18.21 -12.60
N VAL A 10 -28.20 18.68 -11.92
CA VAL A 10 -28.23 19.95 -11.18
C VAL A 10 -27.67 21.05 -12.07
N ILE A 11 -28.48 22.07 -12.32
CA ILE A 11 -28.10 23.25 -13.09
C ILE A 11 -27.96 24.42 -12.12
N THR A 12 -26.75 24.96 -11.96
CA THR A 12 -26.43 26.03 -11.01
C THR A 12 -26.13 27.34 -11.75
N VAL A 13 -26.69 28.45 -11.27
CA VAL A 13 -26.39 29.80 -11.78
C VAL A 13 -25.18 30.34 -11.00
N ARG A 14 -24.08 30.60 -11.72
CA ARG A 14 -22.83 31.05 -11.12
C ARG A 14 -23.02 32.43 -10.47
N GLY A 15 -22.64 32.53 -9.17
CA GLY A 15 -22.69 33.79 -8.41
C GLY A 15 -24.03 34.13 -7.78
N MET A 16 -25.10 33.31 -7.92
CA MET A 16 -26.42 33.60 -7.34
C MET A 16 -26.94 32.59 -6.32
N GLY A 17 -26.25 31.49 -6.08
CA GLY A 17 -26.73 30.41 -5.17
C GLY A 17 -28.04 29.73 -5.62
N ARG A 18 -28.53 30.02 -6.83
CA ARG A 18 -29.76 29.42 -7.39
C ARG A 18 -29.41 28.17 -8.19
N HIS A 19 -30.21 27.13 -8.00
CA HIS A 19 -30.08 25.88 -8.76
C HIS A 19 -31.45 25.36 -9.16
N ALA A 20 -31.49 24.54 -10.20
CA ALA A 20 -32.64 23.76 -10.63
C ALA A 20 -32.20 22.32 -10.86
N VAL A 21 -33.12 21.37 -10.70
CA VAL A 21 -32.86 19.94 -10.96
C VAL A 21 -33.74 19.50 -12.12
N SER A 22 -33.17 18.73 -13.05
CA SER A 22 -33.94 18.21 -14.18
C SER A 22 -34.87 17.07 -13.75
N ASP A 23 -36.06 17.01 -14.35
CA ASP A 23 -37.04 15.96 -14.18
C ASP A 23 -36.65 14.65 -14.93
N THR A 24 -37.56 13.67 -14.93
CA THR A 24 -37.36 12.38 -15.60
C THR A 24 -37.23 12.49 -17.12
N ALA A 25 -37.71 13.59 -17.73
CA ALA A 25 -37.55 13.92 -19.13
C ALA A 25 -36.29 14.77 -19.42
N GLY A 26 -35.47 15.05 -18.40
CA GLY A 26 -34.28 15.88 -18.51
C GLY A 26 -34.57 17.39 -18.61
N VAL A 27 -35.79 17.83 -18.29
CA VAL A 27 -36.20 19.22 -18.39
C VAL A 27 -35.96 19.95 -17.07
N TYR A 28 -35.39 21.13 -17.13
CA TYR A 28 -35.21 22.03 -15.98
C TYR A 28 -35.80 23.41 -16.28
N ARG A 29 -36.13 24.21 -15.27
CA ARG A 29 -36.70 25.55 -15.43
C ARG A 29 -36.13 26.51 -14.40
N PHE A 30 -35.84 27.72 -14.86
CA PHE A 30 -35.59 28.89 -14.02
C PHE A 30 -36.62 29.98 -14.38
N LEU A 31 -37.16 30.61 -13.35
CA LEU A 31 -38.05 31.79 -13.53
C LEU A 31 -37.25 33.06 -13.21
N HIS A 32 -37.43 34.10 -14.01
CA HIS A 32 -36.82 35.43 -13.83
C HIS A 32 -35.28 35.42 -13.74
N LEU A 33 -34.60 34.92 -14.79
CA LEU A 33 -33.16 35.05 -14.96
C LEU A 33 -32.87 36.21 -15.93
N GLU A 34 -32.44 37.36 -15.39
CA GLU A 34 -32.13 38.55 -16.19
C GLU A 34 -30.63 38.74 -16.38
N GLY A 35 -30.26 39.31 -17.54
CA GLY A 35 -28.90 39.68 -17.92
C GLY A 35 -28.05 38.49 -18.37
N THR A 36 -26.76 38.73 -18.54
CA THR A 36 -25.82 37.66 -18.93
C THR A 36 -25.46 36.79 -17.72
N ARG A 37 -25.75 35.48 -17.78
CA ARG A 37 -25.49 34.51 -16.70
C ARG A 37 -24.74 33.30 -17.24
N SER A 38 -23.81 32.79 -16.42
CA SER A 38 -23.17 31.48 -16.64
C SER A 38 -23.91 30.41 -15.87
N LEU A 39 -24.43 29.41 -16.56
CA LEU A 39 -25.09 28.25 -15.99
C LEU A 39 -24.16 27.06 -16.14
N THR A 40 -24.00 26.31 -15.03
CA THR A 40 -23.22 25.07 -15.01
C THR A 40 -24.15 23.91 -14.76
N ALA A 41 -24.21 22.97 -15.70
CA ALA A 41 -24.94 21.72 -15.54
C ALA A 41 -23.99 20.59 -15.10
N SER A 42 -24.42 19.79 -14.14
CA SER A 42 -23.71 18.61 -13.64
C SER A 42 -24.69 17.49 -13.34
N ALA A 43 -24.32 16.27 -13.64
CA ALA A 43 -25.09 15.08 -13.29
C ALA A 43 -24.15 13.93 -12.93
N ILE A 44 -24.63 12.98 -12.13
CA ILE A 44 -23.87 11.79 -11.75
C ILE A 44 -23.55 10.98 -13.02
N GLY A 45 -22.26 10.68 -13.24
CA GLY A 45 -21.80 9.94 -14.42
C GLY A 45 -21.53 10.80 -15.67
N TYR A 46 -21.64 12.12 -15.55
CA TYR A 46 -21.41 13.07 -16.65
C TYR A 46 -20.41 14.17 -16.25
N GLY A 47 -19.64 14.65 -17.22
CA GLY A 47 -18.77 15.81 -17.03
C GLY A 47 -19.59 17.09 -16.89
N GLN A 48 -19.07 18.05 -16.11
CA GLN A 48 -19.68 19.36 -15.98
C GLN A 48 -19.55 20.16 -17.29
N LEU A 49 -20.62 20.88 -17.66
CA LEU A 49 -20.62 21.80 -18.80
C LEU A 49 -21.14 23.17 -18.37
N THR A 50 -20.40 24.22 -18.68
CA THR A 50 -20.81 25.61 -18.43
C THR A 50 -21.13 26.30 -19.74
N GLN A 51 -22.31 26.92 -19.78
CA GLN A 51 -22.74 27.76 -20.92
C GLN A 51 -23.16 29.15 -20.43
N THR A 52 -22.96 30.13 -21.25
CA THR A 52 -23.37 31.53 -20.96
C THR A 52 -24.67 31.86 -21.67
N LEU A 53 -25.65 32.26 -20.87
CA LEU A 53 -26.95 32.73 -21.34
C LEU A 53 -26.99 34.26 -21.33
N LYS A 54 -27.45 34.87 -22.41
CA LYS A 54 -27.85 36.27 -22.43
C LYS A 54 -29.38 36.33 -22.45
N SER A 55 -29.98 36.77 -21.36
CA SER A 55 -31.43 36.87 -21.21
C SER A 55 -31.87 38.31 -21.38
N THR A 56 -32.91 38.53 -22.17
CA THR A 56 -33.67 39.78 -22.30
C THR A 56 -35.05 39.59 -21.67
N THR A 57 -35.68 40.67 -21.21
CA THR A 57 -36.80 40.70 -20.24
C THR A 57 -38.09 39.99 -20.69
N ASP A 58 -38.28 39.68 -21.99
CA ASP A 58 -39.58 39.22 -22.54
C ASP A 58 -39.50 37.91 -23.34
N SER A 59 -38.55 37.06 -23.11
CA SER A 59 -38.38 35.84 -23.92
C SER A 59 -38.23 34.57 -23.07
N VAL A 60 -38.91 33.50 -23.49
CA VAL A 60 -38.59 32.13 -23.04
C VAL A 60 -37.39 31.65 -23.83
N ILE A 61 -36.31 31.32 -23.13
CA ILE A 61 -35.06 30.83 -23.76
C ILE A 61 -34.90 29.37 -23.45
N THR A 62 -34.71 28.54 -24.46
CA THR A 62 -34.33 27.12 -24.29
C THR A 62 -32.83 27.02 -24.38
N LEU A 63 -32.22 26.38 -23.40
CA LEU A 63 -30.79 26.12 -23.32
C LEU A 63 -30.55 24.65 -23.04
N ASP A 64 -30.00 23.93 -24.01
CA ASP A 64 -29.72 22.52 -23.89
C ASP A 64 -28.26 22.28 -23.46
N PHE A 65 -28.07 21.46 -22.45
CA PHE A 65 -26.75 20.98 -22.03
C PHE A 65 -26.52 19.56 -22.56
N ARG A 66 -25.53 19.38 -23.41
CA ARG A 66 -25.07 18.06 -23.83
C ARG A 66 -23.91 17.64 -22.93
N LEU A 67 -24.23 17.00 -21.79
CA LEU A 67 -23.22 16.57 -20.85
C LEU A 67 -22.42 15.40 -21.47
N PRO A 68 -21.09 15.52 -21.58
CA PRO A 68 -20.27 14.39 -22.02
C PRO A 68 -20.34 13.31 -20.94
N PRO A 69 -20.45 12.01 -21.29
CA PRO A 69 -20.30 10.96 -20.32
C PRO A 69 -18.92 11.09 -19.64
N LEU A 70 -18.87 10.93 -18.33
CA LEU A 70 -17.62 10.89 -17.62
C LEU A 70 -16.92 9.59 -18.00
N GLU A 71 -16.05 9.65 -19.03
CA GLU A 71 -15.21 8.51 -19.35
C GLU A 71 -14.31 8.21 -18.16
N ASN A 72 -14.40 6.97 -17.68
CA ASN A 72 -13.77 6.47 -16.48
C ASN A 72 -12.24 6.66 -16.48
N SER A 73 -11.76 7.78 -16.00
CA SER A 73 -10.35 7.95 -15.68
C SER A 73 -10.09 7.36 -14.30
N LEU A 74 -9.38 6.24 -14.26
CA LEU A 74 -8.81 5.69 -13.03
C LEU A 74 -7.75 6.64 -12.49
N HIS A 75 -8.10 7.46 -11.62
CA HIS A 75 -7.46 8.17 -10.52
C HIS A 75 -8.03 9.59 -10.38
N GLU A 76 -8.58 9.78 -9.20
CA GLU A 76 -8.94 11.05 -8.57
C GLU A 76 -10.33 11.64 -8.83
N VAL A 77 -10.96 11.83 -7.68
CA VAL A 77 -12.27 12.45 -7.43
C VAL A 77 -13.45 11.71 -8.04
N GLU A 78 -13.73 10.58 -7.45
CA GLU A 78 -15.09 10.06 -7.42
C GLU A 78 -15.56 9.95 -6.00
N VAL A 79 -16.82 10.32 -5.79
CA VAL A 79 -17.56 9.97 -4.59
C VAL A 79 -17.25 8.51 -4.28
N THR A 80 -16.74 8.21 -3.13
CA THR A 80 -16.14 6.93 -2.74
C THR A 80 -17.03 5.72 -3.04
N THR A 81 -18.35 5.91 -3.05
CA THR A 81 -19.35 4.90 -3.43
C THR A 81 -19.24 4.47 -4.89
N GLY A 82 -18.95 5.37 -5.82
CA GLY A 82 -18.80 5.02 -7.24
C GLY A 82 -17.55 4.18 -7.53
N ARG A 83 -16.43 4.46 -6.84
CA ARG A 83 -15.18 3.70 -7.04
C ARG A 83 -15.22 2.32 -6.39
N LEU A 84 -15.80 2.20 -5.20
CA LEU A 84 -16.04 0.90 -4.57
C LEU A 84 -16.98 0.03 -5.41
N GLY A 85 -18.01 0.63 -6.01
CA GLY A 85 -18.90 -0.04 -6.96
C GLY A 85 -18.14 -0.57 -8.17
N ARG A 86 -17.25 0.23 -8.79
CA ARG A 86 -16.44 -0.21 -9.93
C ARG A 86 -15.48 -1.34 -9.60
N LEU A 87 -14.83 -1.31 -8.44
CA LEU A 87 -13.98 -2.41 -7.98
C LEU A 87 -14.78 -3.71 -7.83
N ARG A 88 -16.00 -3.63 -7.29
CA ARG A 88 -16.91 -4.79 -7.21
C ARG A 88 -17.29 -5.36 -8.57
N HIS A 89 -17.39 -4.51 -9.60
CA HIS A 89 -17.74 -4.91 -10.98
C HIS A 89 -16.52 -5.15 -11.88
N SER A 90 -15.29 -5.04 -11.34
CA SER A 90 -14.09 -5.38 -12.10
C SER A 90 -14.05 -6.86 -12.48
N ALA A 91 -13.29 -7.20 -13.52
CA ALA A 91 -13.09 -8.59 -13.94
C ALA A 91 -12.47 -9.45 -12.82
N TYR A 92 -11.70 -8.83 -11.94
CA TYR A 92 -10.95 -9.49 -10.87
C TYR A 92 -11.80 -9.74 -9.62
N ASN A 93 -11.42 -10.77 -8.85
CA ASN A 93 -12.02 -11.01 -7.54
C ASN A 93 -11.44 -10.05 -6.51
N THR A 94 -12.14 -8.94 -6.29
CA THR A 94 -11.66 -7.83 -5.47
C THR A 94 -12.63 -7.53 -4.33
N VAL A 95 -12.09 -7.33 -3.13
CA VAL A 95 -12.79 -6.79 -1.97
C VAL A 95 -12.21 -5.42 -1.65
N ALA A 96 -13.06 -4.42 -1.50
CA ALA A 96 -12.65 -3.07 -1.11
C ALA A 96 -13.27 -2.71 0.24
N ILE A 97 -12.41 -2.31 1.18
CA ILE A 97 -12.79 -1.89 2.54
C ILE A 97 -12.65 -0.37 2.59
N ASP A 98 -13.75 0.32 2.86
CA ASP A 98 -13.73 1.76 3.16
C ASP A 98 -13.27 1.97 4.61
N THR A 99 -12.10 2.56 4.79
CA THR A 99 -11.53 2.78 6.11
C THR A 99 -12.02 4.06 6.79
N ARG A 100 -12.75 4.93 6.10
CA ARG A 100 -13.22 6.20 6.67
C ARG A 100 -14.11 6.03 7.90
N SER A 101 -14.94 5.01 7.92
CA SER A 101 -15.78 4.67 9.09
C SER A 101 -14.97 4.06 10.24
N LEU A 102 -13.72 3.67 10.00
CA LEU A 102 -12.81 3.09 10.99
C LEU A 102 -11.76 4.10 11.48
N GLN A 103 -11.61 5.23 10.81
CA GLN A 103 -10.72 6.31 11.23
C GLN A 103 -11.17 6.88 12.57
N ASN A 104 -10.21 7.31 13.40
CA ASN A 104 -10.44 7.80 14.75
C ASN A 104 -11.12 6.80 15.69
N THR A 105 -11.02 5.51 15.38
CA THR A 105 -11.42 4.42 16.27
C THR A 105 -10.17 3.74 16.84
N THR A 106 -10.36 2.80 17.76
CA THR A 106 -9.27 1.97 18.32
C THR A 106 -8.79 0.86 17.37
N LYS A 107 -9.46 0.67 16.23
CA LYS A 107 -9.15 -0.40 15.28
C LYS A 107 -7.83 -0.20 14.58
N SER A 108 -7.08 -1.29 14.45
CA SER A 108 -5.84 -1.35 13.68
C SER A 108 -6.12 -1.61 12.19
N LEU A 109 -5.11 -1.40 11.36
CA LEU A 109 -5.16 -1.79 9.95
C LEU A 109 -5.35 -3.31 9.79
N GLY A 110 -4.76 -4.10 10.69
CA GLY A 110 -4.92 -5.56 10.74
C GLY A 110 -6.36 -5.99 11.00
N GLU A 111 -7.04 -5.35 11.96
CA GLU A 111 -8.46 -5.62 12.23
C GLU A 111 -9.36 -5.22 11.06
N ALA A 112 -9.05 -4.12 10.38
CA ALA A 112 -9.75 -3.74 9.15
C ALA A 112 -9.56 -4.79 8.06
N LEU A 113 -8.34 -5.27 7.84
CA LEU A 113 -8.03 -6.35 6.90
C LEU A 113 -8.76 -7.65 7.24
N ALA A 114 -8.79 -8.03 8.52
CA ALA A 114 -9.46 -9.25 8.98
C ALA A 114 -10.98 -9.24 8.73
N SER A 115 -11.58 -8.07 8.48
CA SER A 115 -13.00 -7.96 8.10
C SER A 115 -13.27 -8.40 6.66
N ALA A 116 -12.23 -8.51 5.80
CA ALA A 116 -12.41 -8.97 4.42
C ALA A 116 -12.57 -10.49 4.36
N PRO A 117 -13.57 -11.01 3.64
CA PRO A 117 -13.74 -12.46 3.47
C PRO A 117 -12.47 -13.12 2.92
N GLY A 118 -12.03 -14.24 3.52
CA GLY A 118 -10.83 -14.99 3.12
C GLY A 118 -9.50 -14.39 3.60
N VAL A 119 -9.50 -13.23 4.24
CA VAL A 119 -8.33 -12.66 4.91
C VAL A 119 -8.27 -13.14 6.36
N LYS A 120 -7.11 -13.68 6.76
CA LYS A 120 -6.80 -13.97 8.16
C LYS A 120 -5.57 -13.17 8.56
N VAL A 121 -5.66 -12.50 9.69
CA VAL A 121 -4.56 -11.73 10.27
C VAL A 121 -4.15 -12.39 11.58
N ARG A 122 -2.86 -12.63 11.75
CA ARG A 122 -2.27 -13.14 12.99
C ARG A 122 -1.14 -12.22 13.42
N GLU A 123 -1.29 -11.61 14.55
CA GLU A 123 -0.25 -10.86 15.23
C GLU A 123 0.44 -11.74 16.27
N THR A 124 1.75 -11.60 16.43
CA THR A 124 2.57 -12.45 17.30
C THR A 124 2.73 -11.91 18.73
N GLY A 125 2.26 -10.67 18.96
CA GLY A 125 2.40 -10.01 20.27
C GLY A 125 1.73 -8.64 20.32
N GLY A 126 2.31 -7.73 21.10
CA GLY A 126 1.86 -6.35 21.26
C GLY A 126 2.21 -5.44 20.08
N VAL A 127 2.20 -4.13 20.34
CA VAL A 127 2.55 -3.10 19.34
C VAL A 127 3.95 -3.37 18.77
N GLY A 128 4.09 -3.30 17.44
CA GLY A 128 5.35 -3.58 16.74
C GLY A 128 5.69 -5.08 16.60
N SER A 129 4.78 -5.99 16.99
CA SER A 129 4.95 -7.41 16.69
C SER A 129 4.76 -7.72 15.22
N ASP A 130 5.25 -8.89 14.79
CA ASP A 130 5.09 -9.31 13.41
C ASP A 130 3.62 -9.63 13.11
N MET A 131 3.12 -9.11 12.01
CA MET A 131 1.79 -9.39 11.50
C MET A 131 1.87 -10.26 10.26
N ASN A 132 1.29 -11.44 10.34
CA ASN A 132 1.16 -12.37 9.23
C ASN A 132 -0.25 -12.28 8.65
N VAL A 133 -0.32 -11.92 7.38
CA VAL A 133 -1.58 -11.89 6.64
C VAL A 133 -1.63 -13.10 5.72
N SER A 134 -2.75 -13.82 5.76
CA SER A 134 -3.04 -14.86 4.79
C SER A 134 -4.32 -14.53 4.02
N LEU A 135 -4.32 -14.90 2.75
CA LEU A 135 -5.39 -14.63 1.80
C LEU A 135 -5.77 -15.94 1.11
N ASP A 136 -6.98 -16.42 1.38
CA ASP A 136 -7.51 -17.69 0.89
C ASP A 136 -6.54 -18.89 1.07
N GLY A 137 -5.81 -18.92 2.20
CA GLY A 137 -4.82 -19.95 2.56
C GLY A 137 -3.38 -19.65 2.15
N PHE A 138 -3.13 -18.70 1.26
CA PHE A 138 -1.78 -18.23 0.93
C PHE A 138 -1.29 -17.24 1.97
N SER A 139 0.00 -17.32 2.34
CA SER A 139 0.61 -16.44 3.34
C SER A 139 2.05 -16.07 3.00
N GLY A 140 2.62 -15.15 3.77
CA GLY A 140 4.00 -14.71 3.62
C GLY A 140 4.27 -14.13 2.24
N LYS A 141 5.30 -14.62 1.56
CA LYS A 141 5.77 -14.10 0.26
C LYS A 141 4.79 -14.31 -0.91
N HIS A 142 3.74 -15.12 -0.73
CA HIS A 142 2.71 -15.35 -1.74
C HIS A 142 1.66 -14.24 -1.82
N VAL A 143 1.56 -13.42 -0.77
CA VAL A 143 0.67 -12.25 -0.70
C VAL A 143 1.54 -10.99 -0.70
N LYS A 144 1.31 -10.10 -1.65
CA LYS A 144 2.08 -8.86 -1.77
C LYS A 144 1.28 -7.68 -1.24
N VAL A 145 1.98 -6.78 -0.56
CA VAL A 145 1.39 -5.55 -0.02
C VAL A 145 1.91 -4.35 -0.80
N PHE A 146 1.00 -3.46 -1.13
CA PHE A 146 1.27 -2.20 -1.82
C PHE A 146 0.69 -1.02 -1.04
N VAL A 147 1.34 0.13 -1.15
CA VAL A 147 0.79 1.42 -0.72
C VAL A 147 0.75 2.32 -1.95
N ASP A 148 -0.45 2.77 -2.34
CA ASP A 148 -0.69 3.56 -3.56
C ASP A 148 -0.11 2.91 -4.84
N GLY A 149 -0.15 1.58 -4.92
CA GLY A 149 0.41 0.80 -6.02
C GLY A 149 1.92 0.57 -5.95
N VAL A 150 2.61 1.08 -4.94
CA VAL A 150 4.06 0.87 -4.73
C VAL A 150 4.29 -0.37 -3.86
N PRO A 151 5.10 -1.35 -4.31
CA PRO A 151 5.35 -2.55 -3.54
C PRO A 151 6.07 -2.23 -2.22
N GLN A 152 5.68 -2.90 -1.14
CA GLN A 152 6.25 -2.74 0.19
C GLN A 152 7.32 -3.81 0.51
N GLU A 153 7.82 -4.52 -0.49
CA GLU A 153 8.96 -5.43 -0.32
C GLU A 153 10.24 -4.65 -0.04
N GLY A 154 10.97 -5.09 0.97
CA GLY A 154 12.23 -4.44 1.36
C GLY A 154 12.08 -3.09 2.08
N VAL A 155 10.86 -2.60 2.26
CA VAL A 155 10.62 -1.45 3.15
C VAL A 155 10.99 -1.85 4.58
N GLY A 156 11.79 -1.03 5.26
CA GLY A 156 12.27 -1.31 6.61
C GLY A 156 11.14 -1.57 7.60
N SER A 157 11.47 -2.26 8.69
CA SER A 157 10.49 -2.69 9.71
C SER A 157 9.70 -1.54 10.36
N ALA A 158 10.16 -0.29 10.22
CA ALA A 158 9.42 0.91 10.65
C ALA A 158 8.10 1.10 9.88
N PHE A 159 8.01 0.61 8.64
CA PHE A 159 6.84 0.67 7.75
C PHE A 159 6.13 -0.69 7.60
N GLY A 160 6.34 -1.62 8.50
CA GLY A 160 5.58 -2.87 8.52
C GLY A 160 4.07 -2.61 8.55
N LEU A 161 3.30 -3.49 7.93
CA LEU A 161 1.84 -3.36 7.78
C LEU A 161 1.10 -3.13 9.11
N ASN A 162 1.59 -3.71 10.22
CA ASN A 162 1.07 -3.55 11.57
C ASN A 162 1.39 -2.18 12.21
N ASN A 163 2.33 -1.44 11.64
CA ASN A 163 2.78 -0.15 12.15
C ASN A 163 2.09 1.02 11.45
N ILE A 164 1.44 0.79 10.31
CA ILE A 164 0.71 1.80 9.56
C ILE A 164 -0.64 2.05 10.25
N PRO A 165 -0.91 3.29 10.74
CA PRO A 165 -2.19 3.61 11.35
C PRO A 165 -3.35 3.50 10.34
N ILE A 166 -4.54 3.11 10.81
CA ILE A 166 -5.74 3.06 9.97
C ILE A 166 -6.07 4.43 9.36
N ASN A 167 -5.75 5.52 10.06
CA ASN A 167 -5.95 6.89 9.59
C ASN A 167 -5.08 7.26 8.37
N PHE A 168 -4.02 6.49 8.10
CA PHE A 168 -3.21 6.65 6.91
C PHE A 168 -3.90 6.10 5.65
N ALA A 169 -4.78 5.12 5.81
CA ALA A 169 -5.51 4.48 4.73
C ALA A 169 -6.88 5.14 4.50
N ARG A 170 -7.21 5.43 3.25
CA ARG A 170 -8.55 5.85 2.80
C ARG A 170 -9.43 4.66 2.47
N ARG A 171 -8.83 3.64 1.90
CA ARG A 171 -9.42 2.33 1.63
C ARG A 171 -8.33 1.27 1.50
N ILE A 172 -8.75 0.03 1.64
CA ILE A 172 -7.89 -1.13 1.39
C ILE A 172 -8.53 -1.94 0.27
N GLU A 173 -7.76 -2.27 -0.73
CA GLU A 173 -8.18 -3.09 -1.87
C GLU A 173 -7.50 -4.46 -1.75
N VAL A 174 -8.27 -5.54 -1.72
CA VAL A 174 -7.77 -6.91 -1.62
C VAL A 174 -8.12 -7.63 -2.91
N TYR A 175 -7.11 -7.95 -3.71
CA TYR A 175 -7.22 -8.72 -4.95
C TYR A 175 -6.85 -10.17 -4.66
N LYS A 176 -7.77 -11.10 -4.90
CA LYS A 176 -7.65 -12.52 -4.56
C LYS A 176 -7.27 -13.35 -5.78
N GLY A 177 -6.21 -14.15 -5.65
CA GLY A 177 -5.69 -14.97 -6.72
C GLY A 177 -5.17 -14.12 -7.88
N VAL A 178 -5.93 -14.04 -8.97
CA VAL A 178 -5.53 -13.28 -10.17
C VAL A 178 -5.58 -11.78 -9.92
N VAL A 179 -4.46 -11.10 -10.22
CA VAL A 179 -4.29 -9.66 -10.00
C VAL A 179 -4.07 -8.90 -11.30
N PRO A 180 -4.52 -7.62 -11.38
CA PRO A 180 -4.24 -6.75 -12.53
C PRO A 180 -2.76 -6.68 -12.85
N VAL A 181 -2.42 -6.63 -14.15
CA VAL A 181 -1.02 -6.47 -14.59
C VAL A 181 -0.36 -5.21 -14.04
N THR A 182 -1.16 -4.18 -13.73
CA THR A 182 -0.72 -2.88 -13.21
C THR A 182 -0.11 -2.93 -11.80
N PHE A 183 -0.13 -4.07 -11.13
CA PHE A 183 0.65 -4.25 -9.90
C PHE A 183 2.06 -4.78 -10.15
N GLY A 184 2.37 -5.27 -11.36
CA GLY A 184 3.70 -5.83 -11.65
C GLY A 184 4.11 -6.90 -10.63
N ALA A 185 3.14 -7.67 -10.11
CA ALA A 185 3.36 -8.54 -8.98
C ALA A 185 3.64 -9.98 -9.41
N ASP A 186 4.60 -10.60 -8.72
CA ASP A 186 4.85 -12.04 -8.71
C ASP A 186 4.08 -12.73 -7.56
N ALA A 187 2.84 -12.27 -7.30
CA ALA A 187 1.96 -12.78 -6.25
C ALA A 187 1.12 -13.97 -6.76
N ILE A 188 1.13 -15.07 -6.03
CA ILE A 188 0.29 -16.25 -6.33
C ILE A 188 -1.03 -16.19 -5.54
N GLY A 189 -0.97 -15.74 -4.29
CA GLY A 189 -2.15 -15.66 -3.40
C GLY A 189 -2.99 -14.41 -3.62
N GLY A 190 -2.38 -13.34 -4.09
CA GLY A 190 -3.05 -12.06 -4.34
C GLY A 190 -2.31 -10.85 -3.83
N VAL A 191 -2.98 -9.70 -3.89
CA VAL A 191 -2.42 -8.39 -3.56
C VAL A 191 -3.32 -7.65 -2.59
N ILE A 192 -2.71 -6.99 -1.61
CA ILE A 192 -3.35 -6.03 -0.71
C ILE A 192 -2.79 -4.66 -1.05
N ASN A 193 -3.64 -3.73 -1.50
CA ASN A 193 -3.24 -2.36 -1.82
C ASN A 193 -3.90 -1.39 -0.83
N ILE A 194 -3.07 -0.68 -0.08
CA ILE A 194 -3.50 0.37 0.85
C ILE A 194 -3.47 1.68 0.07
N VAL A 195 -4.61 2.33 -0.03
CA VAL A 195 -4.74 3.60 -0.76
C VAL A 195 -4.83 4.75 0.22
N THR A 196 -3.90 5.71 0.07
CA THR A 196 -3.73 6.86 0.97
C THR A 196 -4.33 8.16 0.42
N GLU A 197 -5.27 8.09 -0.49
CA GLU A 197 -5.83 9.20 -1.25
C GLU A 197 -6.14 10.47 -0.42
N THR A 198 -5.65 11.61 -0.88
CA THR A 198 -5.84 12.91 -0.23
C THR A 198 -6.77 13.81 -1.03
N PRO A 199 -7.51 14.77 -0.40
CA PRO A 199 -8.35 15.72 -1.11
C PRO A 199 -7.59 16.54 -2.15
N GLN A 200 -8.22 16.79 -3.31
CA GLN A 200 -7.57 17.46 -4.45
C GLN A 200 -7.66 18.98 -4.43
N SER A 201 -8.53 19.56 -3.63
CA SER A 201 -8.72 21.00 -3.57
C SER A 201 -8.80 21.51 -2.15
N GLY A 202 -8.35 22.74 -1.96
CA GLY A 202 -8.39 23.40 -0.65
C GLY A 202 -7.30 22.90 0.31
N TRP A 203 -7.60 22.94 1.59
CA TRP A 203 -6.76 22.44 2.66
C TRP A 203 -7.50 21.42 3.52
N HIS A 204 -6.78 20.51 4.09
CA HIS A 204 -7.30 19.52 5.01
C HIS A 204 -6.26 19.20 6.06
N VAL A 205 -6.71 19.06 7.31
CA VAL A 205 -5.91 18.56 8.42
C VAL A 205 -6.74 17.58 9.23
N ASP A 206 -6.16 16.47 9.55
CA ASP A 206 -6.66 15.54 10.57
C ASP A 206 -5.53 15.09 11.47
N GLY A 207 -5.86 14.85 12.72
CA GLY A 207 -4.93 14.35 13.70
C GLY A 207 -5.64 13.48 14.70
N SER A 208 -4.94 12.47 15.20
CA SER A 208 -5.45 11.61 16.26
C SER A 208 -4.36 11.26 17.26
N TYR A 209 -4.79 11.08 18.49
CA TYR A 209 -3.98 10.54 19.58
C TYR A 209 -4.77 9.46 20.31
N ALA A 210 -4.13 8.34 20.57
CA ALA A 210 -4.70 7.26 21.36
C ALA A 210 -3.71 6.83 22.45
N GLY A 211 -4.19 6.80 23.69
CA GLY A 211 -3.51 6.24 24.86
C GLY A 211 -4.11 4.89 25.23
N GLY A 212 -3.29 3.94 25.66
CA GLY A 212 -3.74 2.60 26.01
C GLY A 212 -2.93 1.95 27.11
N SER A 213 -3.31 0.72 27.48
CA SER A 213 -2.60 -0.10 28.45
C SER A 213 -1.14 -0.31 28.05
N PHE A 214 -0.28 -0.59 29.00
CA PHE A 214 1.15 -0.86 28.79
C PHE A 214 1.90 0.35 28.25
N ASN A 215 1.52 1.56 28.71
CA ASN A 215 2.12 2.82 28.29
C ASN A 215 2.06 2.99 26.75
N THR A 216 0.94 2.60 26.15
CA THR A 216 0.78 2.66 24.70
C THR A 216 0.34 4.05 24.28
N HIS A 217 1.06 4.62 23.32
CA HIS A 217 0.78 5.91 22.71
C HIS A 217 0.83 5.78 21.19
N LYS A 218 -0.22 6.22 20.53
CA LYS A 218 -0.28 6.28 19.06
C LYS A 218 -0.74 7.66 18.65
N SER A 219 0.00 8.31 17.77
CA SER A 219 -0.38 9.61 17.23
C SER A 219 -0.29 9.62 15.71
N THR A 220 -1.19 10.35 15.07
CA THR A 220 -1.18 10.60 13.63
C THR A 220 -1.46 12.06 13.34
N LEU A 221 -0.85 12.58 12.28
CA LEU A 221 -1.13 13.90 11.75
C LEU A 221 -1.06 13.83 10.22
N ASN A 222 -2.15 14.22 9.56
CA ASN A 222 -2.17 14.38 8.12
C ASN A 222 -2.54 15.82 7.80
N TRP A 223 -1.80 16.44 6.90
CA TRP A 223 -2.06 17.78 6.41
C TRP A 223 -1.83 17.82 4.91
N ASN A 224 -2.73 18.45 4.19
CA ASN A 224 -2.51 18.72 2.77
C ASN A 224 -3.11 20.06 2.37
N ARG A 225 -2.52 20.67 1.36
CA ARG A 225 -3.01 21.88 0.74
C ARG A 225 -2.81 21.85 -0.77
N THR A 226 -3.86 22.15 -1.49
CA THR A 226 -3.83 22.37 -2.93
C THR A 226 -4.28 23.80 -3.23
N TRP A 227 -3.41 24.59 -3.84
CA TRP A 227 -3.68 25.97 -4.20
C TRP A 227 -4.40 26.04 -5.55
N ALA A 228 -5.14 27.12 -5.79
CA ALA A 228 -5.78 27.38 -7.07
C ALA A 228 -4.78 27.42 -8.23
N SER A 229 -3.54 27.80 -7.95
CA SER A 229 -2.42 27.76 -8.90
C SER A 229 -1.98 26.34 -9.30
N GLY A 230 -2.56 25.28 -8.72
CA GLY A 230 -2.19 23.89 -8.98
C GLY A 230 -0.98 23.38 -8.20
N TRP A 231 -0.34 24.18 -7.36
CA TRP A 231 0.63 23.66 -6.40
C TRP A 231 -0.05 22.81 -5.33
N LYS A 232 0.60 21.73 -4.94
CA LYS A 232 0.12 20.82 -3.89
C LYS A 232 1.25 20.46 -2.95
N VAL A 233 0.95 20.44 -1.64
CA VAL A 233 1.83 19.90 -0.60
C VAL A 233 1.01 18.97 0.28
N GLU A 234 1.59 17.83 0.61
CA GLU A 234 1.05 16.80 1.49
C GLU A 234 2.07 16.46 2.57
N MET A 235 1.61 16.31 3.79
CA MET A 235 2.41 15.86 4.92
C MET A 235 1.61 14.82 5.70
N SER A 236 2.23 13.70 6.01
CA SER A 236 1.68 12.66 6.87
C SER A 236 2.75 12.22 7.87
N ALA A 237 2.39 12.21 9.15
CA ALA A 237 3.28 11.77 10.21
C ALA A 237 2.53 10.82 11.15
N PHE A 238 3.25 9.85 11.70
CA PHE A 238 2.72 9.00 12.75
C PHE A 238 3.82 8.54 13.70
N GLN A 239 3.41 8.17 14.90
CA GLN A 239 4.25 7.60 15.95
C GLN A 239 3.45 6.53 16.68
N ASN A 240 4.12 5.41 17.01
CA ASN A 240 3.61 4.38 17.90
C ASN A 240 4.67 4.09 18.96
N TYR A 241 4.23 3.97 20.20
CA TYR A 241 5.05 3.58 21.34
C TYR A 241 4.28 2.61 22.24
N SER A 242 4.94 1.60 22.79
CA SER A 242 4.41 0.77 23.86
C SER A 242 5.53 0.07 24.61
N ASP A 243 5.40 -0.04 25.93
CA ASP A 243 6.29 -0.89 26.74
C ASP A 243 6.00 -2.39 26.53
N ASN A 244 4.82 -2.73 26.00
CA ASN A 244 4.36 -4.12 25.80
C ASN A 244 4.55 -5.02 27.03
N ASN A 245 4.52 -4.45 28.23
CA ASN A 245 4.85 -5.13 29.50
C ASN A 245 3.65 -5.89 30.10
N TYR A 246 2.84 -6.52 29.24
CA TYR A 246 1.70 -7.32 29.64
C TYR A 246 2.11 -8.66 30.28
N THR A 247 1.18 -9.23 31.04
CA THR A 247 1.37 -10.51 31.70
C THR A 247 1.04 -11.67 30.78
N ILE A 248 1.89 -12.69 30.78
CA ILE A 248 1.68 -13.96 30.07
C ILE A 248 1.81 -15.13 31.04
N THR A 249 1.37 -16.30 30.61
CA THR A 249 1.65 -17.56 31.29
C THR A 249 2.72 -18.30 30.51
N ALA A 250 3.89 -18.55 31.13
CA ALA A 250 5.05 -19.13 30.47
C ALA A 250 5.80 -20.10 31.38
N PRO A 251 6.43 -21.15 30.83
CA PRO A 251 7.36 -21.97 31.58
C PRO A 251 8.61 -21.15 31.94
N VAL A 252 9.01 -21.17 33.17
CA VAL A 252 10.18 -20.44 33.67
C VAL A 252 11.38 -21.37 33.78
N LYS A 253 12.50 -20.93 33.20
CA LYS A 253 13.77 -21.65 33.31
C LYS A 253 14.44 -21.34 34.66
N ASP A 254 14.83 -22.37 35.39
CA ASP A 254 15.74 -22.23 36.51
C ASP A 254 17.17 -22.04 35.98
N LEU A 255 17.74 -20.87 36.23
CA LEU A 255 19.07 -20.51 35.74
C LEU A 255 20.21 -21.24 36.50
N SER A 256 19.94 -21.81 37.66
CA SER A 256 20.96 -22.51 38.44
C SER A 256 21.31 -23.90 37.90
N ASN A 257 20.31 -24.59 37.33
CA ASN A 257 20.43 -25.95 36.82
C ASN A 257 19.96 -26.16 35.39
N GLY A 258 19.38 -25.10 34.76
CA GLY A 258 18.91 -25.09 33.38
C GLY A 258 17.59 -25.83 33.16
N SER A 259 16.93 -26.35 34.20
CA SER A 259 15.65 -27.06 34.08
C SER A 259 14.49 -26.12 33.74
N ILE A 260 13.46 -26.66 33.09
CA ILE A 260 12.25 -25.91 32.72
C ILE A 260 11.04 -26.76 33.12
N ASP A 261 10.18 -26.20 33.99
CA ASP A 261 8.93 -26.84 34.34
C ASP A 261 7.80 -26.45 33.38
N PHE A 262 7.55 -27.31 32.40
CA PHE A 262 6.45 -27.14 31.44
C PHE A 262 5.07 -27.51 32.03
N ARG A 263 5.03 -28.20 33.16
CA ARG A 263 3.76 -28.65 33.78
C ARG A 263 3.14 -27.57 34.65
N HIS A 264 3.97 -26.68 35.21
CA HIS A 264 3.52 -25.60 36.08
C HIS A 264 4.01 -24.24 35.55
N PRO A 265 3.46 -23.76 34.44
CA PRO A 265 3.85 -22.46 33.89
C PRO A 265 3.41 -21.35 34.86
N GLU A 266 4.23 -20.32 34.97
CA GLU A 266 4.02 -19.20 35.88
C GLU A 266 3.39 -18.00 35.16
N ARG A 267 2.67 -17.18 35.93
CA ARG A 267 2.19 -15.91 35.47
C ARG A 267 3.29 -14.86 35.63
N VAL A 268 3.88 -14.43 34.50
CA VAL A 268 5.05 -13.55 34.45
C VAL A 268 4.77 -12.33 33.61
N ARG A 269 5.47 -11.22 33.88
CA ARG A 269 5.35 -9.98 33.17
C ARG A 269 6.50 -9.83 32.16
N ARG A 270 6.20 -9.36 30.95
CA ARG A 270 7.23 -8.97 29.98
C ARG A 270 7.98 -7.76 30.51
N PHE A 271 9.29 -7.68 30.30
CA PHE A 271 10.15 -6.62 30.86
C PHE A 271 11.13 -6.03 29.85
N HIS A 272 11.25 -6.63 28.64
CA HIS A 272 12.15 -6.21 27.58
C HIS A 272 11.47 -6.38 26.21
N ASP A 273 10.36 -5.63 25.98
CA ASP A 273 9.55 -5.73 24.77
C ASP A 273 9.07 -4.36 24.28
N THR A 274 9.80 -3.31 24.67
CA THR A 274 9.49 -1.93 24.27
C THR A 274 9.57 -1.80 22.77
N TYR A 275 8.60 -1.11 22.21
CA TYR A 275 8.55 -0.77 20.80
C TYR A 275 8.29 0.71 20.61
N HIS A 276 9.07 1.32 19.71
CA HIS A 276 8.88 2.69 19.24
C HIS A 276 9.11 2.77 17.75
N ASN A 277 8.21 3.40 17.02
CA ASN A 277 8.46 3.81 15.64
C ASN A 277 7.80 5.13 15.32
N GLU A 278 8.36 5.81 14.35
CA GLU A 278 7.89 7.09 13.86
C GLU A 278 8.16 7.22 12.37
N ALA A 279 7.32 7.97 11.67
CA ALA A 279 7.53 8.30 10.27
C ALA A 279 6.95 9.65 9.91
N LEU A 280 7.64 10.32 9.00
CA LEU A 280 7.22 11.57 8.38
C LEU A 280 7.35 11.43 6.86
N THR A 281 6.24 11.60 6.16
CA THR A 281 6.20 11.69 4.69
C THR A 281 5.82 13.10 4.29
N VAL A 282 6.60 13.70 3.41
CA VAL A 282 6.30 15.00 2.79
C VAL A 282 6.34 14.83 1.28
N ARG A 283 5.32 15.33 0.59
CA ARG A 283 5.25 15.36 -0.88
C ARG A 283 4.87 16.77 -1.33
N GLY A 284 5.49 17.23 -2.40
CA GLY A 284 5.19 18.54 -2.99
C GLY A 284 5.31 18.51 -4.50
N GLY A 285 4.52 19.34 -5.18
CA GLY A 285 4.56 19.43 -6.63
C GLY A 285 3.35 20.12 -7.23
N VAL A 286 2.92 19.68 -8.40
CA VAL A 286 1.83 20.29 -9.13
C VAL A 286 0.77 19.28 -9.55
N VAL A 287 -0.48 19.74 -9.58
CA VAL A 287 -1.64 18.98 -10.07
C VAL A 287 -2.44 19.82 -11.07
N ASN A 288 -3.23 19.13 -11.90
CA ASN A 288 -4.15 19.75 -12.87
C ASN A 288 -3.46 20.75 -13.83
N ARG A 289 -2.27 20.36 -14.35
CA ARG A 289 -1.56 21.12 -15.36
C ARG A 289 -1.76 20.53 -16.76
N PRO A 290 -1.66 21.33 -17.84
CA PRO A 290 -1.81 20.80 -19.21
C PRO A 290 -0.85 19.65 -19.52
N TRP A 291 0.35 19.66 -18.95
CA TRP A 291 1.41 18.66 -19.16
C TRP A 291 1.48 17.57 -18.09
N ALA A 292 0.79 17.75 -16.94
CA ALA A 292 0.74 16.77 -15.86
C ALA A 292 -0.56 16.91 -15.06
N ASP A 293 -1.36 15.86 -14.97
CA ASP A 293 -2.49 15.84 -14.05
C ASP A 293 -1.99 15.74 -12.61
N ARG A 294 -0.81 15.10 -12.43
CA ARG A 294 -0.08 15.01 -11.17
C ARG A 294 1.42 14.90 -11.45
N LEU A 295 2.20 15.72 -10.80
CA LEU A 295 3.65 15.53 -10.63
C LEU A 295 4.00 15.89 -9.19
N LEU A 296 4.35 14.89 -8.39
CA LEU A 296 4.74 15.05 -6.99
C LEU A 296 6.12 14.42 -6.76
N PHE A 297 6.97 15.17 -6.09
CA PHE A 297 8.19 14.69 -5.48
C PHE A 297 7.98 14.59 -3.98
N GLY A 298 8.50 13.56 -3.38
CA GLY A 298 8.37 13.36 -1.96
C GLY A 298 9.56 12.69 -1.33
N PHE A 299 9.58 12.70 -0.01
CA PHE A 299 10.48 11.90 0.79
C PHE A 299 9.77 11.41 2.04
N THR A 300 10.21 10.26 2.52
CA THR A 300 9.79 9.71 3.80
C THR A 300 11.01 9.45 4.66
N LEU A 301 10.94 9.89 5.91
CA LEU A 301 11.88 9.57 6.98
C LEU A 301 11.18 8.66 7.97
N ALA A 302 11.84 7.60 8.40
CA ALA A 302 11.30 6.73 9.43
C ALA A 302 12.39 6.23 10.37
N GLY A 303 12.02 6.01 11.62
CA GLY A 303 12.85 5.43 12.65
C GLY A 303 12.11 4.34 13.41
N MET A 304 12.84 3.36 13.95
CA MET A 304 12.27 2.36 14.83
C MET A 304 13.30 1.86 15.84
N HIS A 305 12.81 1.50 17.01
CA HIS A 305 13.50 0.73 18.04
C HIS A 305 12.59 -0.38 18.54
N LYS A 306 13.14 -1.58 18.72
CA LYS A 306 12.41 -2.74 19.21
C LYS A 306 13.30 -3.57 20.14
N ASP A 307 12.91 -3.66 21.40
CA ASP A 307 13.42 -4.65 22.32
C ASP A 307 12.84 -6.03 21.97
N ILE A 308 13.61 -7.07 22.13
CA ILE A 308 13.22 -8.44 21.76
C ILE A 308 13.23 -9.32 23.01
N GLN A 309 12.04 -9.56 23.56
CA GLN A 309 11.89 -10.27 24.84
C GLN A 309 12.13 -11.78 24.75
N ASN A 310 11.77 -12.43 23.64
CA ASN A 310 11.84 -13.88 23.53
C ASN A 310 12.07 -14.36 22.11
N GLY A 311 12.56 -15.59 21.99
CA GLY A 311 12.71 -16.30 20.73
C GLY A 311 11.40 -16.87 20.20
N VAL A 312 11.49 -17.72 19.17
CA VAL A 312 10.35 -18.45 18.59
C VAL A 312 9.69 -19.34 19.64
N ARG A 313 10.51 -19.99 20.47
CA ARG A 313 10.04 -20.77 21.61
C ARG A 313 9.92 -19.87 22.84
N GLN A 314 8.79 -19.98 23.55
CA GLN A 314 8.44 -19.10 24.64
C GLN A 314 9.39 -19.20 25.84
N GLU A 315 10.03 -20.37 26.06
CA GLU A 315 10.99 -20.58 27.14
C GLU A 315 12.37 -19.92 26.89
N VAL A 316 12.62 -19.42 25.68
CA VAL A 316 13.86 -18.71 25.32
C VAL A 316 13.64 -17.22 25.55
N VAL A 317 14.23 -16.70 26.62
CA VAL A 317 14.03 -15.32 27.09
C VAL A 317 15.28 -14.50 26.85
N TYR A 318 15.10 -13.28 26.34
CA TYR A 318 16.14 -12.28 26.15
C TYR A 318 15.86 -11.07 27.05
N GLY A 319 16.91 -10.44 27.55
CA GLY A 319 16.80 -9.28 28.44
C GLY A 319 17.55 -8.05 27.96
N GLU A 320 18.43 -8.19 26.97
CA GLU A 320 19.27 -7.11 26.44
C GLU A 320 19.36 -7.12 24.91
N LYS A 321 18.67 -8.04 24.24
CA LYS A 321 18.64 -8.11 22.78
C LYS A 321 17.69 -7.09 22.19
N TYR A 322 18.14 -6.30 21.21
CA TYR A 322 17.32 -5.28 20.57
C TYR A 322 17.68 -5.06 19.10
N ARG A 323 16.81 -4.33 18.42
CA ARG A 323 16.99 -3.88 17.04
C ARG A 323 16.57 -2.43 16.91
N PHE A 324 17.30 -1.67 16.11
CA PHE A 324 16.90 -0.32 15.71
C PHE A 324 17.21 -0.05 14.25
N GLY A 325 16.57 0.95 13.67
CA GLY A 325 16.79 1.27 12.26
C GLY A 325 16.23 2.61 11.86
N HIS A 326 16.74 3.10 10.73
CA HIS A 326 16.31 4.33 10.09
C HIS A 326 16.13 4.11 8.61
N SER A 327 15.13 4.78 8.02
CA SER A 327 14.83 4.70 6.60
C SER A 327 14.73 6.10 6.00
N PHE A 328 15.27 6.25 4.79
CA PHE A 328 15.12 7.44 3.95
C PHE A 328 14.59 7.02 2.58
N MET A 329 13.46 7.60 2.14
CA MET A 329 12.75 7.14 0.95
C MET A 329 12.29 8.34 0.10
N PRO A 330 13.10 8.85 -0.85
CA PRO A 330 12.63 9.76 -1.89
C PRO A 330 11.70 9.06 -2.88
N SER A 331 10.72 9.79 -3.41
CA SER A 331 9.71 9.28 -4.32
C SER A 331 9.32 10.29 -5.38
N LEU A 332 8.86 9.76 -6.53
CA LEU A 332 8.33 10.51 -7.66
C LEU A 332 7.00 9.88 -8.08
N GLN A 333 6.00 10.71 -8.31
CA GLN A 333 4.73 10.33 -8.91
C GLN A 333 4.42 11.24 -10.09
N TYR A 334 4.19 10.67 -11.26
CA TYR A 334 3.74 11.39 -12.44
C TYR A 334 2.51 10.69 -13.02
N ALA A 335 1.52 11.46 -13.38
CA ALA A 335 0.36 10.99 -14.13
C ALA A 335 -0.07 12.02 -15.16
N LYS A 336 -0.35 11.56 -16.36
CA LYS A 336 -0.95 12.36 -17.43
C LYS A 336 -1.95 11.51 -18.18
N ARG A 337 -3.17 12.01 -18.30
CA ARG A 337 -4.28 11.37 -18.97
C ARG A 337 -4.69 12.14 -20.21
N ASN A 338 -5.52 11.50 -20.99
CA ASN A 338 -6.16 12.13 -22.15
C ASN A 338 -5.15 12.64 -23.19
N LEU A 339 -3.97 12.00 -23.28
CA LEU A 339 -3.02 12.23 -24.37
C LEU A 339 -3.55 11.64 -25.68
N LEU A 340 -3.00 12.07 -26.83
CA LEU A 340 -3.33 11.57 -28.15
C LEU A 340 -4.85 11.55 -28.42
N HIS A 341 -5.50 12.71 -28.25
CA HIS A 341 -6.95 12.85 -28.43
C HIS A 341 -7.78 11.94 -27.50
N ASN A 342 -7.44 11.94 -26.22
CA ASN A 342 -8.09 11.16 -25.16
C ASN A 342 -7.94 9.64 -25.28
N ARG A 343 -6.88 9.18 -25.96
CA ARG A 343 -6.65 7.74 -26.15
C ARG A 343 -5.56 7.14 -25.26
N LEU A 344 -4.68 7.97 -24.68
CA LEU A 344 -3.54 7.46 -23.93
C LEU A 344 -3.47 8.09 -22.55
N ASP A 345 -3.39 7.23 -21.51
CA ASP A 345 -3.07 7.60 -20.14
C ASP A 345 -1.72 7.02 -19.76
N LEU A 346 -0.89 7.83 -19.12
CA LEU A 346 0.43 7.45 -18.60
C LEU A 346 0.48 7.66 -17.10
N VAL A 347 1.06 6.70 -16.39
CA VAL A 347 1.39 6.80 -14.97
C VAL A 347 2.80 6.27 -14.76
N LEU A 348 3.61 7.01 -14.02
CA LEU A 348 4.95 6.63 -13.60
C LEU A 348 5.05 6.86 -12.10
N THR A 349 5.46 5.84 -11.37
CA THR A 349 5.89 5.96 -9.97
C THR A 349 7.31 5.46 -9.84
N ALA A 350 8.13 6.15 -9.07
CA ALA A 350 9.48 5.70 -8.77
C ALA A 350 9.81 6.05 -7.32
N ASN A 351 10.53 5.17 -6.66
CA ASN A 351 11.09 5.43 -5.35
C ASN A 351 12.45 4.75 -5.19
N TYR A 352 13.21 5.32 -4.30
CA TYR A 352 14.40 4.71 -3.75
C TYR A 352 14.23 4.68 -2.24
N TYR A 353 14.64 3.61 -1.56
CA TYR A 353 14.74 3.64 -0.12
C TYR A 353 16.01 2.95 0.37
N ARG A 354 16.66 3.63 1.29
CA ARG A 354 17.78 3.12 2.06
C ARG A 354 17.29 2.81 3.47
N ASN A 355 17.51 1.56 3.89
CA ASN A 355 17.19 1.12 5.24
C ASN A 355 18.46 0.70 5.95
N LEU A 356 18.80 1.41 7.01
CA LEU A 356 19.86 1.03 7.94
C LEU A 356 19.21 0.30 9.11
N THR A 357 19.52 -0.98 9.30
CA THR A 357 18.99 -1.78 10.41
C THR A 357 20.15 -2.40 11.18
N THR A 358 20.21 -2.16 12.48
CA THR A 358 21.22 -2.73 13.38
C THR A 358 20.56 -3.72 14.34
N ASN A 359 21.06 -4.94 14.37
CA ASN A 359 20.68 -5.98 15.32
C ASN A 359 21.77 -6.12 16.36
N VAL A 360 21.40 -6.09 17.63
CA VAL A 360 22.33 -6.17 18.76
C VAL A 360 21.96 -7.33 19.66
N ASP A 361 22.91 -8.23 19.85
CA ASP A 361 22.83 -9.37 20.78
C ASP A 361 24.23 -9.62 21.34
N THR A 362 24.63 -8.75 22.28
CA THR A 362 25.98 -8.73 22.87
C THR A 362 25.99 -8.99 24.37
N SER A 363 24.83 -9.36 24.95
CA SER A 363 24.70 -9.60 26.38
C SER A 363 25.67 -10.68 26.88
N ALA A 364 26.25 -10.42 28.06
CA ALA A 364 27.02 -11.42 28.78
C ALA A 364 26.13 -12.33 29.66
N TYR A 365 24.82 -12.08 29.71
CA TYR A 365 23.90 -12.74 30.63
C TYR A 365 22.88 -13.60 29.90
N ALA A 366 22.40 -14.65 30.57
CA ALA A 366 21.17 -15.34 30.23
C ALA A 366 20.06 -14.88 31.19
N PHE A 367 18.85 -14.75 30.69
CA PHE A 367 17.68 -14.29 31.43
C PHE A 367 16.61 -15.37 31.51
N ASN A 368 15.76 -15.28 32.53
CA ASN A 368 14.50 -16.01 32.59
C ASN A 368 13.30 -15.04 32.67
N TRP A 369 12.09 -15.56 32.67
CA TRP A 369 10.86 -14.77 32.73
C TRP A 369 10.63 -13.99 34.03
N ARG A 370 11.36 -14.31 35.11
CA ARG A 370 11.32 -13.52 36.36
C ARG A 370 12.26 -12.30 36.30
N GLY A 371 13.01 -12.14 35.21
CA GLY A 371 14.05 -11.10 35.07
C GLY A 371 15.34 -11.45 35.81
N GLU A 372 15.45 -12.67 36.35
CA GLU A 372 16.70 -13.16 36.93
C GLU A 372 17.73 -13.37 35.82
N ARG A 373 19.00 -13.17 36.14
CA ARG A 373 20.09 -13.32 35.17
C ARG A 373 21.30 -14.06 35.75
N VAL A 374 22.01 -14.76 34.90
CA VAL A 374 23.25 -15.45 35.23
C VAL A 374 24.29 -15.17 34.15
N LEU A 375 25.55 -15.02 34.54
CA LEU A 375 26.66 -14.81 33.61
C LEU A 375 26.82 -16.05 32.72
N ARG A 376 27.00 -15.83 31.42
CA ARG A 376 27.23 -16.89 30.42
C ARG A 376 28.72 -17.10 30.19
N ASN A 377 29.09 -18.30 29.77
CA ASN A 377 30.45 -18.63 29.35
C ASN A 377 30.79 -17.99 27.96
N SER A 378 29.77 -17.67 27.16
CA SER A 378 29.93 -16.99 25.86
C SER A 378 28.90 -15.89 25.76
N PRO A 379 29.26 -14.70 25.22
CA PRO A 379 28.33 -13.60 25.03
C PRO A 379 27.28 -13.89 23.93
N GLY A 380 26.21 -13.10 23.97
CA GLY A 380 25.06 -13.24 23.09
C GLY A 380 23.95 -14.10 23.69
N GLU A 381 22.72 -13.65 23.67
CA GLU A 381 21.56 -14.38 24.23
C GLU A 381 21.08 -15.48 23.26
N GLN A 382 21.12 -15.22 21.97
CA GLN A 382 20.89 -16.17 20.90
C GLN A 382 22.16 -16.41 20.08
N ASN A 383 22.69 -15.31 19.50
CA ASN A 383 23.90 -15.32 18.69
C ASN A 383 24.70 -14.07 19.03
N TYR A 384 25.99 -14.21 19.36
CA TYR A 384 26.84 -13.04 19.60
C TYR A 384 26.98 -12.23 18.31
N LEU A 385 26.25 -11.11 18.23
CA LEU A 385 26.26 -10.25 17.04
C LEU A 385 26.03 -8.78 17.38
N HIS A 386 26.68 -7.94 16.59
CA HIS A 386 26.37 -6.52 16.46
C HIS A 386 26.44 -6.23 14.96
N LEU A 387 25.34 -6.43 14.26
CA LEU A 387 25.29 -6.52 12.80
C LEU A 387 24.43 -5.41 12.22
N ARG A 388 25.02 -4.61 11.35
CA ARG A 388 24.33 -3.57 10.59
C ARG A 388 24.11 -4.01 9.15
N TYR A 389 22.85 -3.96 8.72
CA TYR A 389 22.45 -4.05 7.34
C TYR A 389 22.24 -2.67 6.74
N ASP A 390 22.75 -2.44 5.55
CA ASP A 390 22.50 -1.27 4.71
C ASP A 390 21.83 -1.76 3.43
N ASP A 391 20.51 -1.58 3.36
CA ASP A 391 19.68 -2.04 2.27
C ASP A 391 19.37 -0.90 1.32
N HIS A 392 19.62 -1.10 0.04
CA HIS A 392 19.29 -0.18 -1.03
C HIS A 392 18.22 -0.79 -1.94
N ASN A 393 17.12 -0.08 -2.13
CA ASN A 393 16.01 -0.53 -2.93
C ASN A 393 15.61 0.54 -3.94
N TRP A 394 15.51 0.17 -5.20
CA TRP A 394 15.02 1.00 -6.30
C TRP A 394 13.76 0.35 -6.87
N ASN A 395 12.68 1.11 -6.98
CA ASN A 395 11.48 0.66 -7.65
C ASN A 395 11.01 1.71 -8.63
N ALA A 396 10.53 1.24 -9.78
CA ALA A 396 9.88 2.07 -10.77
C ALA A 396 8.77 1.28 -11.46
N ASP A 397 7.58 1.85 -11.50
CA ASP A 397 6.41 1.28 -12.16
C ASP A 397 5.90 2.24 -13.22
N PHE A 398 5.71 1.74 -14.42
CA PHE A 398 5.22 2.49 -15.57
C PHE A 398 3.98 1.83 -16.14
N ASP A 399 2.89 2.59 -16.26
CA ASP A 399 1.64 2.21 -16.92
C ASP A 399 1.41 3.06 -18.16
N ALA A 400 1.07 2.40 -19.26
CA ALA A 400 0.51 3.03 -20.45
C ALA A 400 -0.82 2.35 -20.80
N ARG A 401 -1.91 3.14 -20.78
CA ARG A 401 -3.27 2.65 -21.04
C ARG A 401 -3.78 3.29 -22.33
N PHE A 402 -3.94 2.48 -23.36
CA PHE A 402 -4.41 2.92 -24.65
C PHE A 402 -5.87 2.53 -24.86
N HIS A 403 -6.76 3.52 -24.96
CA HIS A 403 -8.18 3.37 -25.24
C HIS A 403 -8.37 3.19 -26.75
N LEU A 404 -8.66 1.98 -27.19
CA LEU A 404 -8.94 1.68 -28.59
C LEU A 404 -10.28 2.31 -29.01
N ASP A 405 -11.27 2.13 -28.15
CA ASP A 405 -12.62 2.68 -28.21
C ASP A 405 -13.24 2.77 -26.79
N ALA A 406 -14.52 3.11 -26.69
CA ALA A 406 -15.25 3.21 -25.41
C ALA A 406 -15.43 1.86 -24.67
N ARG A 407 -15.13 0.72 -25.31
CA ARG A 407 -15.36 -0.63 -24.79
C ARG A 407 -14.08 -1.43 -24.64
N SER A 408 -13.01 -0.98 -25.27
CA SER A 408 -11.76 -1.73 -25.42
C SER A 408 -10.55 -0.92 -25.01
N ARG A 409 -9.68 -1.50 -24.17
CA ARG A 409 -8.46 -0.86 -23.71
C ARG A 409 -7.31 -1.85 -23.66
N LEU A 410 -6.16 -1.45 -24.18
CA LEU A 410 -4.87 -2.09 -23.98
C LEU A 410 -4.15 -1.41 -22.80
N THR A 411 -3.56 -2.21 -21.93
CA THR A 411 -2.71 -1.70 -20.85
C THR A 411 -1.37 -2.41 -20.91
N PHE A 412 -0.31 -1.63 -21.08
CA PHE A 412 1.06 -2.06 -20.88
C PHE A 412 1.52 -1.60 -19.50
N HIS A 413 2.15 -2.50 -18.76
CA HIS A 413 2.77 -2.23 -17.47
C HIS A 413 4.19 -2.76 -17.45
N HIS A 414 5.10 -2.01 -16.83
CA HIS A 414 6.46 -2.46 -16.54
C HIS A 414 6.84 -2.08 -15.12
N SER A 415 7.19 -3.08 -14.32
CA SER A 415 7.74 -2.92 -12.99
C SER A 415 9.22 -3.28 -12.98
N PHE A 416 10.03 -2.40 -12.42
CA PHE A 416 11.43 -2.58 -12.13
C PHE A 416 11.63 -2.53 -10.62
N ALA A 417 12.33 -3.52 -10.07
CA ALA A 417 12.77 -3.52 -8.68
C ALA A 417 14.21 -4.01 -8.58
N HIS A 418 15.05 -3.23 -7.92
CA HIS A 418 16.42 -3.62 -7.60
C HIS A 418 16.65 -3.50 -6.10
N PHE A 419 17.20 -4.54 -5.52
CA PHE A 419 17.55 -4.63 -4.10
C PHE A 419 18.99 -5.06 -3.97
N ASP A 420 19.76 -4.38 -3.13
CA ASP A 420 21.04 -4.85 -2.64
C ASP A 420 21.18 -4.65 -1.13
N ARG A 421 21.94 -5.53 -0.51
CA ARG A 421 22.22 -5.54 0.94
C ARG A 421 23.69 -5.68 1.20
N ASP A 422 24.22 -4.71 1.92
CA ASP A 422 25.51 -4.80 2.58
C ASP A 422 25.31 -5.17 4.05
N ALA A 423 26.15 -6.09 4.55
CA ALA A 423 26.18 -6.46 5.96
C ALA A 423 27.55 -6.11 6.56
N THR A 424 27.55 -5.43 7.69
CA THR A 424 28.77 -5.04 8.41
C THR A 424 28.68 -5.48 9.87
N SER A 425 29.60 -6.33 10.31
CA SER A 425 29.80 -6.61 11.72
C SER A 425 30.44 -5.43 12.42
N LEU A 426 29.84 -5.00 13.54
CA LEU A 426 30.33 -3.90 14.38
C LEU A 426 31.02 -4.43 15.66
N LEU A 427 31.27 -5.72 15.75
CA LEU A 427 32.04 -6.32 16.86
C LEU A 427 33.51 -5.87 16.75
N ALA A 428 34.10 -5.50 17.90
CA ALA A 428 35.43 -4.88 17.96
C ALA A 428 36.56 -5.69 17.28
N ARG A 429 36.37 -7.00 17.14
CA ARG A 429 37.34 -7.90 16.49
C ARG A 429 37.09 -8.12 14.99
N GLU A 430 35.92 -7.76 14.51
CA GLU A 430 35.48 -8.17 13.18
C GLU A 430 35.09 -6.98 12.30
N ASN A 431 34.89 -5.86 12.71
CA ASN A 431 34.45 -4.64 11.98
C ASN A 431 34.60 -4.72 10.43
N GLU A 432 34.22 -5.86 9.90
CA GLU A 432 34.38 -6.24 8.51
C GLU A 432 33.05 -6.19 7.79
N LYS A 433 33.10 -5.62 6.59
CA LYS A 433 31.99 -5.68 5.65
C LYS A 433 31.98 -7.06 5.01
N SER A 434 30.78 -7.65 4.86
CA SER A 434 30.64 -8.89 4.07
C SER A 434 31.27 -8.71 2.68
N PRO A 435 32.19 -9.58 2.27
CA PRO A 435 32.93 -9.41 1.02
C PRO A 435 32.05 -9.51 -0.24
N ILE A 436 30.84 -10.05 -0.10
CA ILE A 436 29.92 -10.27 -1.22
C ILE A 436 28.53 -9.77 -0.84
N ALA A 437 28.13 -8.66 -1.47
CA ALA A 437 26.78 -8.15 -1.34
C ALA A 437 25.74 -9.09 -1.97
N ARG A 438 24.57 -9.14 -1.38
CA ARG A 438 23.40 -9.83 -1.93
C ARG A 438 22.59 -8.84 -2.76
N ALA A 439 22.30 -9.18 -4.01
CA ALA A 439 21.56 -8.31 -4.90
C ALA A 439 20.50 -9.06 -5.71
N THR A 440 19.38 -8.39 -5.96
CA THR A 440 18.28 -8.90 -6.79
C THR A 440 17.79 -7.80 -7.71
N THR A 441 17.62 -8.11 -8.99
CA THR A 441 16.97 -7.24 -9.96
C THR A 441 15.81 -7.97 -10.59
N LYS A 442 14.61 -7.39 -10.49
CA LYS A 442 13.37 -7.93 -11.06
C LYS A 442 12.83 -6.99 -12.14
N HIS A 443 12.44 -7.55 -13.27
CA HIS A 443 11.66 -6.87 -14.30
C HIS A 443 10.39 -7.69 -14.54
N ILE A 444 9.23 -7.06 -14.38
CA ILE A 444 7.95 -7.70 -14.68
C ILE A 444 7.21 -6.82 -15.68
N SER A 445 7.05 -7.32 -16.90
CA SER A 445 6.30 -6.64 -17.95
C SER A 445 4.97 -7.33 -18.16
N GLY A 446 3.89 -6.57 -18.24
CA GLY A 446 2.55 -7.09 -18.45
C GLY A 446 1.83 -6.36 -19.59
N LEU A 447 1.11 -7.11 -20.39
CA LEU A 447 0.19 -6.58 -21.40
C LEU A 447 -1.18 -7.15 -21.13
N SER A 448 -2.21 -6.30 -21.04
CA SER A 448 -3.59 -6.74 -20.90
C SER A 448 -4.53 -6.06 -21.87
N TYR A 449 -5.54 -6.80 -22.29
CA TYR A 449 -6.66 -6.32 -23.09
C TYR A 449 -7.93 -6.43 -22.28
N LEU A 450 -8.57 -5.29 -22.03
CA LEU A 450 -9.87 -5.18 -21.36
C LEU A 450 -10.96 -4.99 -22.41
N PHE A 451 -12.05 -5.74 -22.29
CA PHE A 451 -13.23 -5.62 -23.10
C PHE A 451 -14.50 -5.52 -22.25
N THR A 452 -15.24 -4.44 -22.43
CA THR A 452 -16.49 -4.12 -21.71
C THR A 452 -17.56 -3.74 -22.70
N PRO A 453 -18.18 -4.71 -23.42
CA PRO A 453 -19.15 -4.44 -24.49
C PRO A 453 -20.40 -3.72 -23.98
N ASP A 454 -20.79 -3.97 -22.76
CA ASP A 454 -21.91 -3.37 -22.05
C ASP A 454 -21.67 -3.36 -20.52
N ASP A 455 -22.66 -2.92 -19.74
CA ASP A 455 -22.59 -2.85 -18.28
C ASP A 455 -22.64 -4.23 -17.59
N ARG A 456 -22.85 -5.31 -18.33
CA ARG A 456 -22.95 -6.67 -17.79
C ARG A 456 -21.63 -7.42 -17.88
N TRP A 457 -20.86 -7.19 -18.93
CA TRP A 457 -19.61 -7.88 -19.21
C TRP A 457 -18.38 -7.07 -18.85
N ASN A 458 -17.46 -7.68 -18.17
CA ASN A 458 -16.11 -7.16 -17.97
C ASN A 458 -15.13 -8.31 -18.13
N VAL A 459 -14.36 -8.31 -19.21
CA VAL A 459 -13.43 -9.40 -19.55
C VAL A 459 -12.05 -8.82 -19.75
N THR A 460 -11.05 -9.43 -19.12
CA THR A 460 -9.63 -9.07 -19.28
C THR A 460 -8.83 -10.31 -19.63
N LEU A 461 -8.01 -10.21 -20.68
CA LEU A 461 -6.98 -11.20 -21.03
C LEU A 461 -5.62 -10.56 -20.84
N PHE A 462 -4.63 -11.32 -20.40
CA PHE A 462 -3.30 -10.75 -20.16
C PHE A 462 -2.17 -11.77 -20.30
N GLY A 463 -0.97 -11.23 -20.57
CA GLY A 463 0.30 -11.94 -20.49
C GLY A 463 1.30 -11.18 -19.62
N LYS A 464 2.15 -11.89 -18.91
CA LYS A 464 3.20 -11.33 -18.05
C LYS A 464 4.54 -12.00 -18.35
N LEU A 465 5.60 -11.21 -18.48
CA LEU A 465 6.97 -11.67 -18.61
C LEU A 465 7.73 -11.31 -17.33
N TYR A 466 8.28 -12.31 -16.68
CA TYR A 466 9.06 -12.19 -15.46
C TYR A 466 10.53 -12.44 -15.77
N ASN A 467 11.40 -11.52 -15.40
CA ASN A 467 12.84 -11.67 -15.47
C ASN A 467 13.46 -11.38 -14.10
N LEU A 468 14.29 -12.28 -13.63
CA LEU A 468 15.00 -12.17 -12.37
C LEU A 468 16.50 -12.35 -12.63
N HIS A 469 17.26 -11.40 -12.12
CA HIS A 469 18.70 -11.51 -11.96
C HIS A 469 19.02 -11.43 -10.48
N VAL A 470 19.70 -12.43 -9.94
CA VAL A 470 20.05 -12.50 -8.53
C VAL A 470 21.49 -12.92 -8.35
N SER A 471 22.21 -12.26 -7.45
CA SER A 471 23.58 -12.58 -7.09
C SER A 471 23.77 -12.57 -5.57
N GLY A 472 24.62 -13.45 -5.09
CA GLY A 472 24.92 -13.56 -3.67
C GLY A 472 26.10 -14.49 -3.38
N PRO A 473 26.48 -14.58 -2.10
CA PRO A 473 27.55 -15.45 -1.65
C PRO A 473 27.10 -16.91 -1.58
N VAL A 474 27.92 -17.81 -2.09
CA VAL A 474 27.78 -19.25 -1.88
C VAL A 474 29.07 -19.77 -1.26
N SER A 475 28.95 -20.51 -0.16
CA SER A 475 30.10 -21.16 0.47
C SER A 475 30.73 -22.21 -0.47
N THR A 476 32.04 -22.20 -0.56
CA THR A 476 32.83 -23.20 -1.28
C THR A 476 33.57 -24.14 -0.36
N SER A 477 33.39 -23.97 0.97
CA SER A 477 34.01 -24.82 1.98
C SER A 477 32.95 -25.33 2.97
N ASP A 478 33.11 -26.54 3.47
CA ASP A 478 32.23 -27.15 4.48
C ASP A 478 32.20 -26.35 5.79
N LEU A 479 33.27 -25.60 6.07
CA LEU A 479 33.39 -24.72 7.26
C LEU A 479 32.82 -23.32 7.03
N GLN A 480 32.24 -23.03 5.86
CA GLN A 480 31.68 -21.72 5.50
C GLN A 480 32.68 -20.54 5.62
N GLU A 481 33.97 -20.81 5.45
CA GLU A 481 35.03 -19.78 5.57
C GLU A 481 35.32 -19.07 4.23
N LYS A 482 34.98 -19.70 3.11
CA LYS A 482 35.23 -19.15 1.76
C LYS A 482 33.96 -19.03 0.96
N PHE A 483 33.72 -17.82 0.45
CA PHE A 483 32.54 -17.50 -0.34
C PHE A 483 32.95 -17.07 -1.75
N VAL A 484 32.15 -17.46 -2.72
CA VAL A 484 32.24 -16.97 -4.10
C VAL A 484 30.88 -16.36 -4.50
N ARG A 485 30.93 -15.35 -5.35
CA ARG A 485 29.71 -14.77 -5.92
C ARG A 485 29.13 -15.74 -6.95
N LYS A 486 27.89 -16.16 -6.72
CA LYS A 486 27.08 -16.83 -7.74
C LYS A 486 25.98 -15.93 -8.24
N THR A 487 25.63 -16.11 -9.51
CA THR A 487 24.59 -15.33 -10.20
C THR A 487 23.63 -16.31 -10.87
N HIS A 488 22.33 -16.03 -10.72
CA HIS A 488 21.26 -16.78 -11.39
C HIS A 488 20.38 -15.83 -12.20
N HIS A 489 19.97 -16.32 -13.39
CA HIS A 489 19.01 -15.64 -14.26
C HIS A 489 17.81 -16.55 -14.46
N LEU A 490 16.63 -16.02 -14.22
CA LEU A 490 15.37 -16.72 -14.43
C LEU A 490 14.46 -15.88 -15.32
N SER A 491 13.87 -16.51 -16.33
CA SER A 491 12.85 -15.88 -17.17
C SER A 491 11.65 -16.82 -17.24
N TYR A 492 10.46 -16.25 -17.08
CA TYR A 492 9.22 -16.99 -17.10
C TYR A 492 8.12 -16.19 -17.78
N PHE A 493 7.26 -16.88 -18.55
CA PHE A 493 6.08 -16.28 -19.15
C PHE A 493 4.82 -16.83 -18.51
N GLY A 494 4.00 -15.91 -17.95
CA GLY A 494 2.69 -16.19 -17.41
C GLY A 494 1.60 -15.61 -18.29
N PHE A 495 0.41 -16.16 -18.22
CA PHE A 495 -0.76 -15.63 -18.91
C PHE A 495 -2.03 -15.98 -18.15
N GLY A 496 -3.09 -15.25 -18.44
CA GLY A 496 -4.35 -15.50 -17.79
C GLY A 496 -5.49 -14.66 -18.35
N GLY A 497 -6.61 -14.81 -17.70
CA GLY A 497 -7.81 -14.05 -17.97
C GLY A 497 -8.70 -13.98 -16.75
N ALA A 498 -9.51 -12.94 -16.69
CA ALA A 498 -10.53 -12.75 -15.68
C ALA A 498 -11.79 -12.20 -16.35
N GLY A 499 -12.94 -12.64 -15.87
CA GLY A 499 -14.22 -12.20 -16.41
C GLY A 499 -15.29 -12.08 -15.33
N THR A 500 -16.14 -11.08 -15.47
CA THR A 500 -17.35 -10.88 -14.67
C THR A 500 -18.54 -10.79 -15.60
N TYR A 501 -19.58 -11.53 -15.28
CA TYR A 501 -20.90 -11.36 -15.88
C TYR A 501 -21.92 -11.00 -14.81
N ARG A 502 -22.63 -9.91 -15.01
CA ARG A 502 -23.67 -9.40 -14.11
C ARG A 502 -25.06 -9.70 -14.69
N PHE A 503 -25.79 -10.61 -14.04
CA PHE A 503 -27.16 -10.94 -14.42
C PHE A 503 -28.13 -9.81 -14.09
N ASN A 504 -27.97 -9.22 -12.89
CA ASN A 504 -28.74 -8.09 -12.38
C ASN A 504 -27.92 -7.35 -11.29
N PRO A 505 -28.41 -6.26 -10.70
CA PRO A 505 -27.67 -5.52 -9.68
C PRO A 505 -27.21 -6.34 -8.46
N ASN A 506 -27.91 -7.44 -8.15
CA ASN A 506 -27.66 -8.26 -6.97
C ASN A 506 -26.86 -9.54 -7.26
N TRP A 507 -26.80 -10.00 -8.52
CA TRP A 507 -26.19 -11.25 -8.91
C TRP A 507 -25.13 -11.07 -9.99
N GLN A 508 -23.92 -11.53 -9.69
CA GLN A 508 -22.81 -11.60 -10.64
C GLN A 508 -22.00 -12.87 -10.45
N VAL A 509 -21.41 -13.35 -11.52
CA VAL A 509 -20.44 -14.45 -11.51
C VAL A 509 -19.10 -13.92 -11.96
N LYS A 510 -18.04 -14.33 -11.28
CA LYS A 510 -16.66 -14.03 -11.62
C LYS A 510 -15.89 -15.32 -11.84
N LEU A 511 -15.11 -15.36 -12.92
CA LEU A 511 -14.21 -16.46 -13.22
C LEU A 511 -12.85 -15.88 -13.57
N SER A 512 -11.80 -16.49 -13.04
CA SER A 512 -10.43 -16.08 -13.37
C SER A 512 -9.49 -17.27 -13.39
N TYR A 513 -8.49 -17.20 -14.26
CA TYR A 513 -7.43 -18.18 -14.39
C TYR A 513 -6.11 -17.45 -14.67
N GLU A 514 -5.04 -17.86 -14.02
CA GLU A 514 -3.69 -17.38 -14.30
C GLU A 514 -2.67 -18.52 -14.14
N ARG A 515 -1.82 -18.66 -15.12
CA ARG A 515 -0.54 -19.35 -14.97
C ARG A 515 0.47 -18.35 -14.42
N ALA A 516 0.57 -18.28 -13.10
CA ALA A 516 1.42 -17.33 -12.39
C ALA A 516 2.77 -17.94 -12.01
N CYS A 517 3.75 -17.07 -11.77
CA CYS A 517 5.05 -17.41 -11.22
C CYS A 517 5.34 -16.52 -10.02
N ARG A 518 5.90 -17.08 -8.96
CA ARG A 518 6.55 -16.33 -7.88
C ARG A 518 8.06 -16.43 -8.07
N LEU A 519 8.71 -15.29 -8.12
CA LEU A 519 10.15 -15.22 -8.20
C LEU A 519 10.77 -15.48 -6.82
N PRO A 520 11.82 -16.29 -6.71
CA PRO A 520 12.53 -16.48 -5.45
C PRO A 520 13.25 -15.20 -5.04
N ASN A 521 13.41 -15.00 -3.74
CA ASN A 521 14.23 -13.93 -3.21
C ASN A 521 15.67 -14.38 -2.93
N VAL A 522 16.53 -13.44 -2.52
CA VAL A 522 17.94 -13.68 -2.23
C VAL A 522 18.13 -14.77 -1.17
N ASP A 523 17.34 -14.71 -0.08
CA ASP A 523 17.49 -15.66 1.03
C ASP A 523 17.06 -17.09 0.67
N GLU A 524 16.17 -17.25 -0.33
CA GLU A 524 15.78 -18.59 -0.83
C GLU A 524 16.81 -19.21 -1.75
N LEU A 525 17.68 -18.42 -2.37
CA LEU A 525 18.69 -18.90 -3.30
C LEU A 525 20.07 -18.99 -2.69
N PHE A 526 20.36 -18.19 -1.67
CA PHE A 526 21.70 -18.11 -1.07
C PHE A 526 21.72 -18.36 0.45
N GLY A 527 20.58 -18.68 1.06
CA GLY A 527 20.45 -19.16 2.43
C GLY A 527 20.49 -18.10 3.48
#